data_db84b870abfb7a869ff9b3d371e3b160
#
_entry.id   db84b870abfb7a869ff9b3d371e3b160
#
_cell.length_a   1.000
_cell.length_b   1.000
_cell.length_c   1.000
_cell.angle_alpha   90.00
_cell.angle_beta   90.00
_cell.angle_gamma   90.00
#
_symmetry.space_group_name_H-M   'P 1'
#
loop_
_entity.id
_entity.type
_entity.pdbx_description
1 polymer ?
#
loop_
_entity_poly.entity_id
_entity_poly.type
_entity_poly.pdbx_seq_one_letter_code
_entity_poly.pdbx_strand_id
1 'polypeptide(L)'
;MAEALILDSEAVNALANPKARGVQAQRAAAILRLAYQKRALVRVPAPVLAEVCRGVRYDSAVNHLLNNPGVRVVELTRTAVQQAGHMLARLKLSSVHAIDAFVVATALQFHTAVIATADPKDIQRLAASFSKIGIFAL
;
A
#
# COMPACT_ATOMS: atom_id res chain seq x y z
N MET A 1 12.66 -11.30 -10.76
CA MET A 1 12.04 -10.24 -9.98
C MET A 1 10.99 -10.83 -9.07
N ALA A 2 10.89 -10.28 -7.89
CA ALA A 2 10.01 -10.82 -6.87
C ALA A 2 8.59 -10.26 -7.00
N GLU A 3 7.65 -11.03 -6.48
CA GLU A 3 6.32 -10.56 -6.20
C GLU A 3 6.35 -9.63 -4.98
N ALA A 4 5.52 -8.60 -4.97
CA ALA A 4 5.44 -7.64 -3.87
C ALA A 4 4.05 -7.61 -3.26
N LEU A 5 4.01 -7.40 -1.96
CA LEU A 5 2.82 -6.99 -1.23
C LEU A 5 2.97 -5.49 -0.92
N ILE A 6 2.07 -4.69 -1.42
CA ILE A 6 2.05 -3.25 -1.19
C ILE A 6 0.98 -2.94 -0.15
N LEU A 7 1.38 -2.24 0.90
CA LEU A 7 0.48 -1.84 1.98
C LEU A 7 0.05 -0.39 1.77
N ASP A 8 -1.24 -0.14 1.65
CA ASP A 8 -1.77 1.22 1.66
C ASP A 8 -1.91 1.74 3.09
N SER A 9 -2.46 2.94 3.24
CA SER A 9 -2.59 3.59 4.54
C SER A 9 -3.42 2.76 5.52
N GLU A 10 -4.52 2.18 5.06
CA GLU A 10 -5.39 1.39 5.93
C GLU A 10 -4.75 0.06 6.33
N ALA A 11 -3.99 -0.55 5.43
CA ALA A 11 -3.23 -1.76 5.75
C ALA A 11 -2.16 -1.47 6.81
N VAL A 12 -1.43 -0.37 6.68
CA VAL A 12 -0.44 0.06 7.67
C VAL A 12 -1.11 0.32 9.03
N ASN A 13 -2.23 1.05 9.03
CA ASN A 13 -2.97 1.32 10.26
C ASN A 13 -3.48 0.03 10.91
N ALA A 14 -3.99 -0.89 10.12
CA ALA A 14 -4.51 -2.17 10.64
C ALA A 14 -3.40 -3.01 11.29
N LEU A 15 -2.20 -3.01 10.72
CA LEU A 15 -1.05 -3.72 11.28
C LEU A 15 -0.44 -3.00 12.50
N ALA A 16 -0.41 -1.66 12.46
CA ALA A 16 0.17 -0.86 13.53
C ALA A 16 -0.75 -0.80 14.77
N ASN A 17 -2.06 -0.77 14.55
CA ASN A 17 -3.06 -0.61 15.62
C ASN A 17 -4.15 -1.69 15.50
N PRO A 18 -3.80 -2.98 15.70
CA PRO A 18 -4.72 -4.08 15.43
C PRO A 18 -5.98 -4.06 16.30
N LYS A 19 -5.88 -3.56 17.53
CA LYS A 19 -7.04 -3.50 18.46
C LYS A 19 -8.15 -2.58 17.95
N ALA A 20 -7.78 -1.53 17.22
CA ALA A 20 -8.75 -0.56 16.69
C ALA A 20 -9.38 -0.98 15.37
N ARG A 21 -8.88 -2.04 14.73
CA ARG A 21 -9.24 -2.39 13.36
C ARG A 21 -9.99 -3.73 13.19
N GLY A 22 -10.08 -4.53 14.24
CA GLY A 22 -10.87 -5.77 14.24
C GLY A 22 -10.57 -6.72 13.08
N VAL A 23 -11.57 -6.97 12.23
CA VAL A 23 -11.46 -7.90 11.09
C VAL A 23 -10.41 -7.43 10.08
N GLN A 24 -10.28 -6.12 9.85
CA GLN A 24 -9.25 -5.58 8.96
C GLN A 24 -7.84 -5.95 9.46
N ALA A 25 -7.61 -5.87 10.77
CA ALA A 25 -6.32 -6.25 11.35
C ALA A 25 -6.04 -7.74 11.17
N GLN A 26 -7.05 -8.58 11.34
CA GLN A 26 -6.91 -10.03 11.13
C GLN A 26 -6.56 -10.34 9.67
N ARG A 27 -7.22 -9.70 8.73
CA ARG A 27 -6.98 -9.89 7.30
C ARG A 27 -5.60 -9.36 6.90
N ALA A 28 -5.21 -8.19 7.42
CA ALA A 28 -3.89 -7.61 7.17
C ALA A 28 -2.77 -8.52 7.71
N ALA A 29 -2.93 -9.05 8.91
CA ALA A 29 -1.96 -9.99 9.48
C ALA A 29 -1.88 -11.28 8.66
N ALA A 30 -3.01 -11.78 8.16
CA ALA A 30 -3.05 -12.99 7.34
C ALA A 30 -2.30 -12.82 6.02
N ILE A 31 -2.55 -11.72 5.31
CA ILE A 31 -1.86 -11.49 4.02
C ILE A 31 -0.37 -11.21 4.23
N LEU A 32 0.02 -10.53 5.31
CA LEU A 32 1.42 -10.30 5.65
C LEU A 32 2.14 -11.64 5.92
N ARG A 33 1.51 -12.52 6.68
CA ARG A 33 2.06 -13.86 6.96
C ARG A 33 2.25 -14.65 5.69
N LEU A 34 1.25 -14.64 4.81
CA LEU A 34 1.33 -15.31 3.52
C LEU A 34 2.46 -14.76 2.66
N ALA A 35 2.65 -13.43 2.65
CA ALA A 35 3.74 -12.80 1.92
C ALA A 35 5.10 -13.30 2.42
N TYR A 36 5.28 -13.40 3.74
CA TYR A 36 6.52 -13.92 4.32
C TYR A 36 6.75 -15.39 3.95
N GLN A 37 5.71 -16.20 3.98
CA GLN A 37 5.79 -17.61 3.60
C GLN A 37 6.22 -17.79 2.13
N LYS A 38 5.73 -16.92 1.26
CA LYS A 38 6.05 -16.93 -0.17
C LYS A 38 7.33 -16.16 -0.50
N ARG A 39 7.99 -15.58 0.50
CA ARG A 39 9.17 -14.73 0.31
C ARG A 39 8.89 -13.53 -0.60
N ALA A 40 7.68 -13.02 -0.59
CA ALA A 40 7.31 -11.80 -1.29
C ALA A 40 7.93 -10.59 -0.59
N LEU A 41 8.19 -9.54 -1.35
CA LEU A 41 8.68 -8.28 -0.81
C LEU A 41 7.50 -7.50 -0.22
N VAL A 42 7.61 -7.04 1.02
CA VAL A 42 6.57 -6.21 1.64
C VAL A 42 7.04 -4.76 1.60
N ARG A 43 6.26 -3.91 0.96
CA ARG A 43 6.64 -2.52 0.69
C ARG A 43 5.53 -1.54 1.07
N VAL A 44 5.94 -0.41 1.64
CA VAL A 44 5.05 0.70 1.97
C VAL A 44 5.48 1.90 1.13
N PRO A 45 4.63 2.42 0.26
CA PRO A 45 4.96 3.65 -0.48
C PRO A 45 5.16 4.82 0.50
N ALA A 46 6.24 5.58 0.32
CA ALA A 46 6.57 6.68 1.24
C ALA A 46 5.41 7.66 1.47
N PRO A 47 4.60 8.05 0.47
CA PRO A 47 3.50 8.98 0.69
C PRO A 47 2.41 8.47 1.64
N VAL A 48 2.28 7.16 1.80
CA VAL A 48 1.35 6.56 2.77
C VAL A 48 1.64 7.05 4.18
N LEU A 49 2.91 7.35 4.49
CA LEU A 49 3.31 7.85 5.80
C LEU A 49 2.66 9.19 6.14
N ALA A 50 2.34 10.01 5.14
CA ALA A 50 1.64 11.28 5.38
C ALA A 50 0.23 11.08 5.94
N GLU A 51 -0.39 9.95 5.65
CA GLU A 51 -1.73 9.62 6.16
C GLU A 51 -1.70 8.90 7.51
N VAL A 52 -0.65 8.14 7.80
CA VAL A 52 -0.58 7.31 9.02
C VAL A 52 0.25 7.92 10.12
N CYS A 53 1.25 8.77 9.81
CA CYS A 53 2.08 9.46 10.78
C CYS A 53 1.40 10.76 11.18
N ARG A 54 0.49 10.67 12.17
CA ARG A 54 -0.39 11.78 12.56
C ARG A 54 -0.11 12.27 13.99
N GLY A 55 1.15 12.18 14.41
CA GLY A 55 1.59 12.65 15.72
C GLY A 55 2.14 11.52 16.59
N VAL A 56 2.76 11.88 17.70
CA VAL A 56 3.53 10.96 18.57
C VAL A 56 2.75 9.70 18.92
N ARG A 57 1.46 9.83 19.20
CA ARG A 57 0.59 8.72 19.58
C ARG A 57 0.51 7.63 18.51
N TYR A 58 0.49 8.04 17.23
CA TYR A 58 0.36 7.11 16.10
C TYR A 58 1.73 6.71 15.54
N ASP A 59 2.67 7.65 15.56
CA ASP A 59 3.99 7.46 14.94
C ASP A 59 4.78 6.32 15.61
N SER A 60 4.65 6.16 16.93
CA SER A 60 5.33 5.10 17.65
C SER A 60 4.93 3.71 17.14
N ALA A 61 3.62 3.47 16.97
CA ALA A 61 3.13 2.19 16.48
C ALA A 61 3.51 1.96 15.01
N VAL A 62 3.43 2.99 14.18
CA VAL A 62 3.83 2.92 12.77
C VAL A 62 5.34 2.64 12.67
N ASN A 63 6.17 3.34 13.43
CA ASN A 63 7.61 3.13 13.42
C ASN A 63 8.00 1.74 13.91
N HIS A 64 7.26 1.20 14.88
CA HIS A 64 7.47 -0.17 15.32
C HIS A 64 7.25 -1.17 14.16
N LEU A 65 6.18 -0.98 13.39
CA LEU A 65 5.93 -1.79 12.20
C LEU A 65 7.05 -1.64 11.17
N LEU A 66 7.46 -0.40 10.88
CA LEU A 66 8.48 -0.10 9.87
C LEU A 66 9.89 -0.54 10.26
N ASN A 67 10.13 -0.75 11.56
CA ASN A 67 11.41 -1.30 12.04
C ASN A 67 11.52 -2.81 11.83
N ASN A 68 10.44 -3.47 11.45
CA ASN A 68 10.48 -4.87 11.03
C ASN A 68 11.31 -4.98 9.75
N PRO A 69 12.40 -5.79 9.74
CA PRO A 69 13.28 -5.86 8.57
C PRO A 69 12.60 -6.40 7.31
N GLY A 70 11.46 -7.08 7.45
CA GLY A 70 10.68 -7.56 6.32
C GLY A 70 9.80 -6.50 5.66
N VAL A 71 9.62 -5.35 6.30
CA VAL A 71 8.78 -4.26 5.79
C VAL A 71 9.67 -3.08 5.42
N ARG A 72 9.61 -2.64 4.17
CA ARG A 72 10.43 -1.51 3.71
C ARG A 72 9.58 -0.41 3.11
N VAL A 73 9.96 0.83 3.41
CA VAL A 73 9.39 2.01 2.75
C VAL A 73 10.06 2.18 1.39
N VAL A 74 9.26 2.46 0.38
CA VAL A 74 9.73 2.70 -1.00
C VAL A 74 9.56 4.18 -1.32
N GLU A 75 10.66 4.83 -1.69
CA GLU A 75 10.64 6.21 -2.13
C GLU A 75 9.93 6.33 -3.49
N LEU A 76 9.25 7.45 -3.70
CA LEU A 76 8.66 7.75 -5.00
C LEU A 76 9.73 8.26 -5.95
N THR A 77 9.82 7.61 -7.10
CA THR A 77 10.65 8.10 -8.20
C THR A 77 9.88 9.12 -9.04
N ARG A 78 10.60 9.94 -9.79
CA ARG A 78 10.00 10.84 -10.76
C ARG A 78 9.06 10.09 -11.72
N THR A 79 9.51 8.96 -12.23
CA THR A 79 8.73 8.11 -13.15
C THR A 79 7.42 7.64 -12.51
N ALA A 80 7.49 7.17 -11.26
CA ALA A 80 6.29 6.71 -10.55
C ALA A 80 5.28 7.83 -10.34
N VAL A 81 5.76 9.03 -9.97
CA VAL A 81 4.87 10.19 -9.76
C VAL A 81 4.21 10.62 -11.06
N GLN A 82 4.97 10.68 -12.16
CA GLN A 82 4.41 11.01 -13.46
C GLN A 82 3.39 9.98 -13.93
N GLN A 83 3.66 8.70 -13.70
CA GLN A 83 2.74 7.61 -14.00
C GLN A 83 1.43 7.75 -13.21
N ALA A 84 1.52 8.09 -11.93
CA ALA A 84 0.35 8.35 -11.10
C ALA A 84 -0.48 9.52 -11.65
N GLY A 85 0.16 10.60 -12.07
CA GLY A 85 -0.51 11.73 -12.70
C GLY A 85 -1.26 11.33 -13.97
N HIS A 86 -0.65 10.48 -14.79
CA HIS A 86 -1.29 9.98 -16.02
C HIS A 86 -2.52 9.11 -15.70
N MET A 87 -2.47 8.30 -14.64
CA MET A 87 -3.64 7.53 -14.19
C MET A 87 -4.79 8.44 -13.79
N LEU A 88 -4.49 9.45 -12.98
CA LEU A 88 -5.50 10.42 -12.53
C LEU A 88 -6.14 11.15 -13.71
N ALA A 89 -5.33 11.61 -14.66
CA ALA A 89 -5.81 12.32 -15.84
C ALA A 89 -6.70 11.44 -16.70
N ARG A 90 -6.28 10.20 -16.98
CA ARG A 90 -7.04 9.25 -17.80
C ARG A 90 -8.40 8.95 -17.20
N LEU A 91 -8.49 8.84 -15.87
CA LEU A 91 -9.72 8.54 -15.16
C LEU A 91 -10.51 9.78 -14.76
N LYS A 92 -10.00 10.98 -15.09
CA LYS A 92 -10.60 12.27 -14.73
C LYS A 92 -10.79 12.41 -13.21
N LEU A 93 -9.80 11.96 -12.45
CA LEU A 93 -9.77 12.06 -10.99
C LEU A 93 -8.94 13.26 -10.56
N SER A 94 -9.34 13.85 -9.43
CA SER A 94 -8.61 14.94 -8.81
C SER A 94 -7.45 14.46 -7.94
N SER A 95 -6.68 15.41 -7.42
CA SER A 95 -5.57 15.14 -6.49
C SER A 95 -6.02 14.52 -5.15
N VAL A 96 -7.31 14.49 -4.86
CA VAL A 96 -7.85 13.76 -3.71
C VAL A 96 -7.46 12.28 -3.76
N HIS A 97 -7.30 11.73 -4.95
CA HIS A 97 -6.91 10.33 -5.16
C HIS A 97 -5.40 10.16 -5.38
N ALA A 98 -4.59 11.18 -5.09
CA ALA A 98 -3.15 11.14 -5.39
C ALA A 98 -2.43 10.01 -4.64
N ILE A 99 -2.70 9.84 -3.34
CA ILE A 99 -2.04 8.79 -2.55
C ILE A 99 -2.37 7.40 -3.10
N ASP A 100 -3.62 7.14 -3.45
CA ASP A 100 -4.02 5.88 -4.06
C ASP A 100 -3.30 5.65 -5.39
N ALA A 101 -3.17 6.70 -6.20
CA ALA A 101 -2.42 6.62 -7.46
C ALA A 101 -0.94 6.33 -7.22
N PHE A 102 -0.33 6.89 -6.17
CA PHE A 102 1.05 6.58 -5.79
C PHE A 102 1.21 5.12 -5.33
N VAL A 103 0.22 4.59 -4.62
CA VAL A 103 0.21 3.17 -4.22
C VAL A 103 0.22 2.26 -5.45
N VAL A 104 -0.64 2.54 -6.42
CA VAL A 104 -0.70 1.77 -7.68
C VAL A 104 0.59 1.93 -8.48
N ALA A 105 1.12 3.15 -8.59
CA ALA A 105 2.37 3.41 -9.30
C ALA A 105 3.55 2.66 -8.65
N THR A 106 3.58 2.57 -7.33
CA THR A 106 4.59 1.79 -6.60
C THR A 106 4.47 0.31 -6.95
N ALA A 107 3.25 -0.22 -6.97
CA ALA A 107 3.01 -1.62 -7.34
C ALA A 107 3.51 -1.95 -8.75
N LEU A 108 3.41 -1.00 -9.67
CA LEU A 108 3.88 -1.18 -11.05
C LEU A 108 5.40 -1.33 -11.18
N GLN A 109 6.17 -0.98 -10.14
CA GLN A 109 7.63 -1.15 -10.14
C GLN A 109 8.06 -2.62 -10.02
N PHE A 110 7.16 -3.49 -9.62
CA PHE A 110 7.45 -4.90 -9.38
C PHE A 110 6.93 -5.77 -10.53
N HIS A 111 7.45 -6.98 -10.64
CA HIS A 111 7.02 -7.91 -11.68
C HIS A 111 5.54 -8.25 -11.54
N THR A 112 5.12 -8.61 -10.34
CA THR A 112 3.73 -8.75 -9.95
C THR A 112 3.56 -8.16 -8.56
N ALA A 113 2.37 -7.67 -8.25
CA ALA A 113 2.11 -7.09 -6.94
C ALA A 113 0.66 -7.33 -6.51
N VAL A 114 0.47 -7.43 -5.20
CA VAL A 114 -0.84 -7.39 -4.56
C VAL A 114 -0.89 -6.17 -3.68
N ILE A 115 -1.95 -5.40 -3.77
CA ILE A 115 -2.19 -4.23 -2.92
C ILE A 115 -3.20 -4.62 -1.86
N ALA A 116 -2.81 -4.51 -0.59
CA ALA A 116 -3.73 -4.67 0.54
C ALA A 116 -4.36 -3.31 0.87
N THR A 117 -5.68 -3.25 0.83
CA THR A 117 -6.41 -1.99 0.95
C THR A 117 -7.78 -2.20 1.60
N ALA A 118 -8.23 -1.23 2.38
CA ALA A 118 -9.62 -1.18 2.88
C ALA A 118 -10.57 -0.51 1.87
N ASP A 119 -10.04 0.08 0.81
CA ASP A 119 -10.82 0.72 -0.24
C ASP A 119 -10.55 0.08 -1.60
N PRO A 120 -11.01 -1.17 -1.80
CA PRO A 120 -10.70 -1.93 -3.01
C PRO A 120 -11.29 -1.30 -4.27
N LYS A 121 -12.39 -0.56 -4.17
CA LYS A 121 -13.04 0.06 -5.34
C LYS A 121 -12.18 1.13 -5.96
N ASP A 122 -11.62 2.04 -5.17
CA ASP A 122 -10.79 3.12 -5.67
C ASP A 122 -9.47 2.59 -6.22
N ILE A 123 -8.84 1.66 -5.51
CA ILE A 123 -7.62 1.03 -5.99
C ILE A 123 -7.85 0.23 -7.27
N GLN A 124 -8.94 -0.53 -7.32
CA GLN A 124 -9.28 -1.32 -8.52
C GLN A 124 -9.50 -0.44 -9.76
N ARG A 125 -10.16 0.70 -9.57
CA ARG A 125 -10.39 1.66 -10.64
C ARG A 125 -9.08 2.19 -11.22
N LEU A 126 -8.11 2.53 -10.35
CA LEU A 126 -6.78 2.98 -10.78
C LEU A 126 -5.96 1.85 -11.40
N ALA A 127 -6.11 0.63 -10.91
CA ALA A 127 -5.32 -0.52 -11.33
C ALA A 127 -5.95 -1.35 -12.45
N ALA A 128 -7.16 -1.01 -12.90
CA ALA A 128 -7.97 -1.85 -13.78
C ALA A 128 -7.28 -2.23 -15.09
N SER A 129 -6.43 -1.36 -15.64
CA SER A 129 -5.70 -1.63 -16.90
C SER A 129 -4.39 -2.37 -16.71
N PHE A 130 -4.04 -2.74 -15.46
CA PHE A 130 -2.76 -3.38 -15.14
C PHE A 130 -2.99 -4.79 -14.61
N SER A 131 -2.93 -5.78 -15.49
CA SER A 131 -3.22 -7.18 -15.15
C SER A 131 -2.25 -7.79 -14.14
N LYS A 132 -1.06 -7.21 -13.97
CA LYS A 132 -0.06 -7.70 -13.01
C LYS A 132 -0.33 -7.28 -11.57
N ILE A 133 -1.35 -6.46 -11.31
CA ILE A 133 -1.72 -5.99 -9.97
C ILE A 133 -2.97 -6.73 -9.51
N GLY A 134 -2.85 -7.43 -8.38
CA GLY A 134 -3.96 -8.00 -7.65
C GLY A 134 -4.35 -7.11 -6.48
N ILE A 135 -5.55 -7.29 -5.96
CA ILE A 135 -6.07 -6.51 -4.84
C ILE A 135 -6.55 -7.47 -3.76
N PHE A 136 -6.12 -7.20 -2.54
CA PHE A 136 -6.57 -7.90 -1.36
C PHE A 136 -7.37 -6.92 -0.48
N ALA A 137 -8.67 -7.16 -0.36
CA ALA A 137 -9.55 -6.32 0.44
C ALA A 137 -9.45 -6.67 1.92
N LEU A 138 -9.26 -5.66 2.75
CA LEU A 138 -9.23 -5.79 4.20
C LEU A 138 -10.64 -5.82 4.81
#